data_4e169007146442ae04f5e001ef0ff7e1
#
_entry.id   4e169007146442ae04f5e001ef0ff7e1
#
_cell.length_a   1.000
_cell.length_b   1.000
_cell.length_c   1.000
_cell.angle_alpha   90.00
_cell.angle_beta   90.00
_cell.angle_gamma   90.00
#
_symmetry.space_group_name_H-M   'P 1'
#
loop_
_entity.id
_entity.type
_entity.pdbx_description
1 polymer ?
#
loop_
_entity_poly.entity_id
_entity_poly.type
_entity_poly.pdbx_seq_one_letter_code
_entity_poly.pdbx_strand_id
1 'polypeptide(L)'
;MRHFGAIYFSVDCCRLAPRLRYIINYTIEVAYMLKKKYFRLLLSVIIVLAVIYLLGPHPSTPVYSSVMPVVPHLATDLENDISRNEARHTLKPNNEARIVWYNDSLKQKTDYAIVYLHGFSASQEEGAPIHTNIAKEFGCNLYLSRLAEHGIDTTEPMKNLTPSGYWESAKRALAIGKQLGKSVILMGTSTGGTNALQLAATYPNDVYALILMSPNIAIHNDKAWLLNKPWGLQIAGWVNGNDYIISEDTRPVYKQYWYAQYPLEAAVQLEEYLETTMMPETFEKVKQPLLLLYYYKDEVHQDSVVSVPAMLKMFDELGTPKDNKVKQAIPNAGNHVLGSYIRSKGLLGVQQAVESFMEKKLHLTK
;
A
#
# COMPACT_ATOMS: atom_id res chain seq x y z
N MET A 1 -83.62 17.32 -66.43
CA MET A 1 -82.21 17.42 -66.69
C MET A 1 -81.67 18.43 -65.66
N ARG A 2 -80.99 17.97 -64.62
CA ARG A 2 -80.63 18.79 -63.45
C ARG A 2 -79.13 19.09 -63.49
N HIS A 3 -78.79 20.39 -63.48
CA HIS A 3 -77.44 20.92 -63.31
C HIS A 3 -76.99 20.75 -61.90
N PHE A 4 -75.88 20.10 -61.69
CA PHE A 4 -75.12 20.12 -60.43
C PHE A 4 -74.07 21.21 -60.55
N GLY A 5 -74.22 22.29 -59.74
CA GLY A 5 -73.23 23.33 -59.59
C GLY A 5 -72.10 22.85 -58.68
N ALA A 6 -70.86 22.89 -59.16
CA ALA A 6 -69.63 22.67 -58.40
C ALA A 6 -69.31 23.96 -57.63
N ILE A 7 -69.37 23.87 -56.33
CA ILE A 7 -68.83 24.91 -55.37
C ILE A 7 -67.34 24.76 -55.30
N TYR A 8 -66.61 25.68 -55.91
CA TYR A 8 -65.17 25.79 -55.74
C TYR A 8 -64.92 26.53 -54.45
N PHE A 9 -64.44 25.78 -53.35
CA PHE A 9 -63.79 26.38 -52.25
C PHE A 9 -62.35 26.69 -52.64
N SER A 10 -62.08 27.93 -53.05
CA SER A 10 -60.69 28.41 -53.13
C SER A 10 -60.19 28.69 -51.73
N VAL A 11 -59.53 27.71 -51.17
CA VAL A 11 -58.73 27.91 -49.97
C VAL A 11 -57.50 28.74 -50.33
N ASP A 12 -57.43 29.95 -49.86
CA ASP A 12 -56.39 30.93 -50.14
C ASP A 12 -55.06 30.46 -49.50
N CYS A 13 -54.39 29.57 -50.20
CA CYS A 13 -53.15 28.93 -49.79
C CYS A 13 -51.99 29.94 -49.53
N CYS A 14 -52.09 31.15 -50.08
CA CYS A 14 -51.07 32.20 -49.95
C CYS A 14 -51.11 32.93 -48.63
N ARG A 15 -52.22 32.88 -47.87
CA ARG A 15 -52.29 33.53 -46.54
C ARG A 15 -51.90 32.60 -45.42
N LEU A 16 -51.88 31.29 -45.58
CA LEU A 16 -51.46 30.31 -44.57
C LEU A 16 -49.94 30.16 -44.52
N ALA A 17 -49.21 30.29 -45.62
CA ALA A 17 -47.77 30.14 -45.66
C ALA A 17 -46.96 31.09 -44.74
N PRO A 18 -47.29 32.41 -44.68
CA PRO A 18 -46.55 33.30 -43.74
C PRO A 18 -46.82 33.00 -42.28
N ARG A 19 -48.04 32.65 -41.89
CA ARG A 19 -48.39 32.28 -40.51
C ARG A 19 -47.73 30.96 -40.07
N LEU A 20 -47.71 29.99 -40.99
CA LEU A 20 -47.07 28.70 -40.72
C LEU A 20 -45.54 28.87 -40.54
N ARG A 21 -44.88 29.67 -41.34
CA ARG A 21 -43.46 30.03 -41.21
C ARG A 21 -43.20 30.75 -39.89
N TYR A 22 -44.04 31.68 -39.48
CA TYR A 22 -43.93 32.38 -38.22
C TYR A 22 -44.02 31.42 -37.02
N ILE A 23 -44.99 30.49 -37.05
CA ILE A 23 -45.16 29.48 -35.97
C ILE A 23 -43.96 28.55 -35.93
N ILE A 24 -43.46 28.09 -37.07
CA ILE A 24 -42.29 27.21 -37.15
C ILE A 24 -41.04 27.93 -36.60
N ASN A 25 -40.78 29.17 -37.04
CA ASN A 25 -39.61 29.92 -36.54
C ASN A 25 -39.73 30.22 -35.04
N TYR A 26 -40.91 30.59 -34.55
CA TYR A 26 -41.15 30.82 -33.14
C TYR A 26 -40.92 29.53 -32.31
N THR A 27 -41.40 28.38 -32.76
CA THR A 27 -41.14 27.08 -32.11
C THR A 27 -39.68 26.71 -32.09
N ILE A 28 -38.94 26.97 -33.18
CA ILE A 28 -37.50 26.75 -33.27
C ILE A 28 -36.74 27.66 -32.30
N GLU A 29 -37.08 28.94 -32.23
CA GLU A 29 -36.45 29.88 -31.31
C GLU A 29 -36.74 29.55 -29.82
N VAL A 30 -37.97 29.19 -29.50
CA VAL A 30 -38.35 28.74 -28.16
C VAL A 30 -37.60 27.45 -27.80
N ALA A 31 -37.55 26.48 -28.72
CA ALA A 31 -36.81 25.25 -28.52
C ALA A 31 -35.29 25.49 -28.30
N TYR A 32 -34.72 26.43 -29.08
CA TYR A 32 -33.31 26.84 -28.93
C TYR A 32 -33.06 27.55 -27.60
N MET A 33 -33.93 28.47 -27.20
CA MET A 33 -33.84 29.15 -25.90
C MET A 33 -33.97 28.17 -24.73
N LEU A 34 -34.89 27.20 -24.80
CA LEU A 34 -35.06 26.15 -23.81
C LEU A 34 -33.83 25.27 -23.73
N LYS A 35 -33.27 24.78 -24.87
CA LYS A 35 -32.01 24.03 -24.90
C LYS A 35 -30.88 24.81 -24.28
N LYS A 36 -30.72 26.10 -24.56
CA LYS A 36 -29.69 26.96 -23.99
C LYS A 36 -29.87 27.15 -22.47
N LYS A 37 -31.12 27.29 -21.99
CA LYS A 37 -31.44 27.37 -20.56
C LYS A 37 -31.11 26.07 -19.83
N TYR A 38 -31.52 24.91 -20.34
CA TYR A 38 -31.21 23.61 -19.74
C TYR A 38 -29.71 23.30 -19.78
N PHE A 39 -29.01 23.65 -20.86
CA PHE A 39 -27.58 23.52 -20.97
C PHE A 39 -26.84 24.35 -19.88
N ARG A 40 -27.26 25.61 -19.69
CA ARG A 40 -26.67 26.47 -18.62
C ARG A 40 -26.97 25.92 -17.25
N LEU A 41 -28.19 25.44 -17.00
CA LEU A 41 -28.56 24.82 -15.73
C LEU A 41 -27.71 23.58 -15.46
N LEU A 42 -27.58 22.69 -16.47
CA LEU A 42 -26.75 21.48 -16.36
C LEU A 42 -25.29 21.84 -16.06
N LEU A 43 -24.75 22.82 -16.77
CA LEU A 43 -23.36 23.29 -16.54
C LEU A 43 -23.20 23.86 -15.12
N SER A 44 -24.17 24.63 -14.64
CA SER A 44 -24.16 25.16 -13.27
C SER A 44 -24.18 24.04 -12.23
N VAL A 45 -25.01 23.02 -12.44
CA VAL A 45 -25.06 21.84 -11.55
C VAL A 45 -23.72 21.08 -11.56
N ILE A 46 -23.13 20.87 -12.73
CA ILE A 46 -21.81 20.23 -12.85
C ILE A 46 -20.74 21.02 -12.09
N ILE A 47 -20.74 22.36 -12.25
CA ILE A 47 -19.78 23.22 -11.54
C ILE A 47 -19.98 23.12 -10.03
N VAL A 48 -21.21 23.16 -9.54
CA VAL A 48 -21.53 23.03 -8.11
C VAL A 48 -21.06 21.66 -7.61
N LEU A 49 -21.36 20.59 -8.31
CA LEU A 49 -20.91 19.24 -7.93
C LEU A 49 -19.37 19.12 -7.94
N ALA A 50 -18.71 19.72 -8.92
CA ALA A 50 -17.24 19.75 -8.97
C ALA A 50 -16.65 20.52 -7.79
N VAL A 51 -17.25 21.67 -7.42
CA VAL A 51 -16.82 22.44 -6.25
C VAL A 51 -17.04 21.64 -4.95
N ILE A 52 -18.20 21.00 -4.79
CA ILE A 52 -18.47 20.12 -3.64
C ILE A 52 -17.44 18.99 -3.57
N TYR A 53 -17.14 18.36 -4.70
CA TYR A 53 -16.12 17.31 -4.77
C TYR A 53 -14.74 17.83 -4.35
N LEU A 54 -14.28 18.94 -4.92
CA LEU A 54 -12.95 19.50 -4.65
C LEU A 54 -12.79 20.02 -3.22
N LEU A 55 -13.87 20.42 -2.56
CA LEU A 55 -13.87 20.83 -1.15
C LEU A 55 -14.06 19.64 -0.19
N GLY A 56 -14.15 18.42 -0.69
CA GLY A 56 -14.30 17.22 0.13
C GLY A 56 -13.07 16.94 0.99
N PRO A 57 -13.27 16.36 2.19
CA PRO A 57 -12.17 15.95 3.04
C PRO A 57 -11.33 14.86 2.35
N HIS A 58 -10.02 15.00 2.44
CA HIS A 58 -9.02 14.04 1.96
C HIS A 58 -7.79 14.08 2.87
N PRO A 59 -6.88 13.08 2.83
CA PRO A 59 -5.63 13.11 3.59
C PRO A 59 -4.81 14.35 3.27
N SER A 60 -4.09 14.86 4.26
CA SER A 60 -3.09 15.89 4.03
C SER A 60 -1.89 15.30 3.28
N THR A 61 -1.30 16.08 2.36
CA THR A 61 -0.08 15.66 1.66
C THR A 61 1.03 15.33 2.67
N PRO A 62 1.56 14.09 2.68
CA PRO A 62 2.57 13.69 3.63
C PRO A 62 3.92 14.34 3.34
N VAL A 63 4.69 14.56 4.41
CA VAL A 63 6.08 15.02 4.32
C VAL A 63 7.00 13.89 4.74
N TYR A 64 7.90 13.48 3.85
CA TYR A 64 8.88 12.42 4.09
C TYR A 64 10.25 13.03 4.35
N SER A 65 10.59 13.27 5.62
CA SER A 65 11.90 13.76 6.00
C SER A 65 13.00 12.77 5.61
N SER A 66 14.07 13.25 5.00
CA SER A 66 15.25 12.44 4.69
C SER A 66 16.30 12.45 5.82
N VAL A 67 16.03 13.11 6.94
CA VAL A 67 16.93 13.11 8.09
C VAL A 67 16.86 11.77 8.80
N MET A 68 17.99 11.05 8.85
CA MET A 68 18.11 9.79 9.56
C MET A 68 18.03 10.02 11.07
N PRO A 69 17.18 9.32 11.82
CA PRO A 69 17.16 9.45 13.28
C PRO A 69 18.46 8.95 13.90
N VAL A 70 18.89 9.63 14.95
CA VAL A 70 20.06 9.21 15.75
C VAL A 70 19.62 8.16 16.76
N VAL A 71 20.38 7.07 16.83
CA VAL A 71 20.18 5.98 17.81
C VAL A 71 21.50 5.70 18.51
N PRO A 72 21.47 5.14 19.74
CA PRO A 72 22.68 4.79 20.47
C PRO A 72 23.57 3.79 19.74
N HIS A 73 24.88 3.90 19.94
CA HIS A 73 25.88 3.02 19.30
C HIS A 73 26.25 1.81 20.16
N LEU A 74 26.19 1.93 21.49
CA LEU A 74 26.49 0.85 22.40
C LEU A 74 25.30 -0.10 22.52
N ALA A 75 25.55 -1.40 22.50
CA ALA A 75 24.50 -2.42 22.48
C ALA A 75 23.52 -2.26 23.65
N THR A 76 24.00 -2.07 24.86
CA THR A 76 23.16 -1.88 26.05
C THR A 76 22.31 -0.62 25.97
N ASP A 77 22.87 0.48 25.47
CA ASP A 77 22.15 1.75 25.35
C ASP A 77 21.09 1.66 24.23
N LEU A 78 21.39 0.92 23.15
CA LEU A 78 20.48 0.65 22.06
C LEU A 78 19.29 -0.19 22.52
N GLU A 79 19.54 -1.29 23.27
CA GLU A 79 18.47 -2.11 23.85
C GLU A 79 17.60 -1.29 24.82
N ASN A 80 18.23 -0.47 25.69
CA ASN A 80 17.52 0.41 26.61
C ASN A 80 16.68 1.46 25.86
N ASP A 81 17.18 1.99 24.75
CA ASP A 81 16.45 2.96 23.91
C ASP A 81 15.25 2.33 23.23
N ILE A 82 15.38 1.11 22.69
CA ILE A 82 14.28 0.32 22.14
C ILE A 82 13.26 0.06 23.26
N SER A 83 13.70 -0.47 24.38
CA SER A 83 12.85 -0.80 25.52
C SER A 83 12.04 0.40 26.05
N ARG A 84 12.69 1.56 26.18
CA ARG A 84 12.01 2.82 26.56
C ARG A 84 10.99 3.27 25.52
N ASN A 85 11.27 3.05 24.24
CA ASN A 85 10.31 3.37 23.18
C ASN A 85 9.07 2.47 23.25
N GLU A 86 9.27 1.18 23.46
CA GLU A 86 8.19 0.21 23.59
C GLU A 86 7.34 0.45 24.84
N ALA A 87 7.97 0.79 25.97
CA ALA A 87 7.31 1.09 27.23
C ALA A 87 6.37 2.32 27.20
N ARG A 88 6.37 3.09 26.11
CA ARG A 88 5.41 4.20 25.92
C ARG A 88 3.99 3.72 25.58
N HIS A 89 3.84 2.44 25.24
CA HIS A 89 2.58 1.84 24.82
C HIS A 89 2.27 0.59 25.64
N THR A 90 1.01 0.32 25.85
CA THR A 90 0.56 -1.02 26.23
C THR A 90 0.55 -1.86 24.97
N LEU A 91 1.41 -2.87 24.93
CA LEU A 91 1.57 -3.70 23.74
C LEU A 91 0.83 -5.02 23.88
N LYS A 92 0.37 -5.54 22.75
CA LYS A 92 -0.09 -6.94 22.67
C LYS A 92 1.10 -7.86 22.98
N PRO A 93 0.90 -8.97 23.70
CA PRO A 93 2.00 -9.86 24.09
C PRO A 93 2.86 -10.25 22.90
N ASN A 94 4.17 -10.16 23.05
CA ASN A 94 5.18 -10.56 22.06
C ASN A 94 5.16 -9.76 20.74
N ASN A 95 4.59 -8.52 20.76
CA ASN A 95 4.58 -7.62 19.60
C ASN A 95 5.62 -6.49 19.71
N GLU A 96 6.39 -6.44 20.79
CA GLU A 96 7.44 -5.44 20.99
C GLU A 96 8.57 -5.56 19.97
N ALA A 97 9.13 -4.43 19.59
CA ALA A 97 10.38 -4.38 18.82
C ALA A 97 11.53 -4.92 19.66
N ARG A 98 12.41 -5.71 19.03
CA ARG A 98 13.56 -6.29 19.74
C ARG A 98 14.71 -6.65 18.81
N ILE A 99 15.89 -6.73 19.40
CA ILE A 99 17.08 -7.27 18.75
C ILE A 99 17.17 -8.76 19.06
N VAL A 100 17.45 -9.57 18.06
CA VAL A 100 17.85 -10.97 18.18
C VAL A 100 19.32 -11.01 17.78
N TRP A 101 20.18 -11.09 18.78
CA TRP A 101 21.62 -11.16 18.57
C TRP A 101 22.01 -12.54 18.04
N TYR A 102 22.89 -12.57 17.04
CA TYR A 102 23.53 -13.83 16.60
C TYR A 102 24.32 -14.46 17.73
N ASN A 103 25.04 -13.62 18.49
CA ASN A 103 25.69 -14.01 19.72
C ASN A 103 25.28 -13.08 20.87
N ASP A 104 24.32 -13.52 21.68
CA ASP A 104 23.74 -12.71 22.76
C ASP A 104 24.73 -12.42 23.91
N SER A 105 25.75 -13.27 24.08
CA SER A 105 26.77 -13.03 25.11
C SER A 105 27.74 -11.91 24.72
N LEU A 106 28.01 -11.74 23.42
CA LEU A 106 28.97 -10.75 22.94
C LEU A 106 28.28 -9.45 22.51
N LYS A 107 27.07 -9.53 22.01
CA LYS A 107 26.28 -8.37 21.50
C LYS A 107 27.08 -7.46 20.57
N GLN A 108 27.84 -8.06 19.65
CA GLN A 108 28.69 -7.34 18.72
C GLN A 108 28.04 -7.19 17.35
N LYS A 109 28.48 -6.18 16.59
CA LYS A 109 28.13 -6.04 15.17
C LYS A 109 28.57 -7.28 14.40
N THR A 110 27.67 -7.77 13.57
CA THR A 110 27.96 -8.78 12.55
C THR A 110 28.34 -8.13 11.22
N ASP A 111 28.83 -8.90 10.26
CA ASP A 111 29.10 -8.36 8.92
C ASP A 111 27.80 -7.89 8.24
N TYR A 112 26.70 -8.62 8.46
CA TYR A 112 25.39 -8.28 7.99
C TYR A 112 24.36 -8.26 9.12
N ALA A 113 23.45 -7.30 9.09
CA ALA A 113 22.26 -7.32 9.93
C ALA A 113 21.01 -7.40 9.05
N ILE A 114 20.03 -8.17 9.50
CA ILE A 114 18.71 -8.19 8.88
C ILE A 114 17.79 -7.28 9.68
N VAL A 115 17.11 -6.36 8.98
CA VAL A 115 16.01 -5.55 9.54
C VAL A 115 14.72 -6.06 8.96
N TYR A 116 13.86 -6.62 9.80
CA TYR A 116 12.55 -7.08 9.37
C TYR A 116 11.50 -5.99 9.54
N LEU A 117 10.80 -5.67 8.46
CA LEU A 117 9.73 -4.71 8.37
C LEU A 117 8.43 -5.45 8.08
N HIS A 118 7.51 -5.46 9.05
CA HIS A 118 6.23 -6.17 8.92
C HIS A 118 5.21 -5.39 8.07
N GLY A 119 4.16 -6.08 7.65
CA GLY A 119 3.06 -5.51 6.87
C GLY A 119 2.05 -4.72 7.69
N PHE A 120 1.08 -4.16 6.98
CA PHE A 120 -0.02 -3.41 7.56
C PHE A 120 -0.91 -4.30 8.43
N SER A 121 -1.35 -3.78 9.55
CA SER A 121 -2.10 -4.47 10.62
C SER A 121 -1.37 -5.62 11.33
N ALA A 122 -0.17 -6.00 10.88
CA ALA A 122 0.60 -7.13 11.37
C ALA A 122 1.62 -6.75 12.47
N SER A 123 2.41 -7.73 12.87
CA SER A 123 3.60 -7.57 13.70
C SER A 123 4.76 -8.38 13.12
N GLN A 124 5.87 -8.41 13.82
CA GLN A 124 7.07 -9.13 13.40
C GLN A 124 6.85 -10.65 13.17
N GLU A 125 5.83 -11.27 13.80
CA GLU A 125 5.51 -12.67 13.64
C GLU A 125 5.03 -13.03 12.22
N GLU A 126 4.68 -12.03 11.44
CA GLU A 126 4.35 -12.18 10.01
C GLU A 126 5.53 -12.73 9.18
N GLY A 127 6.76 -12.57 9.64
CA GLY A 127 7.96 -13.13 9.00
C GLY A 127 8.51 -14.40 9.64
N ALA A 128 7.90 -14.88 10.72
CA ALA A 128 8.38 -16.05 11.47
C ALA A 128 7.92 -17.39 10.82
N PRO A 129 8.83 -18.37 10.66
CA PRO A 129 10.20 -18.42 11.15
C PRO A 129 11.27 -17.93 10.16
N ILE A 130 10.90 -17.47 8.96
CA ILE A 130 11.85 -17.23 7.87
C ILE A 130 12.95 -16.23 8.29
N HIS A 131 12.57 -15.08 8.86
CA HIS A 131 13.53 -14.05 9.24
C HIS A 131 14.52 -14.54 10.31
N THR A 132 14.07 -15.32 11.31
CA THR A 132 14.94 -15.86 12.37
C THR A 132 15.83 -16.98 11.88
N ASN A 133 15.32 -17.87 11.02
CA ASN A 133 16.10 -18.96 10.44
C ASN A 133 17.23 -18.38 9.57
N ILE A 134 16.91 -17.47 8.67
CA ILE A 134 17.89 -16.85 7.77
C ILE A 134 18.93 -16.05 8.56
N ALA A 135 18.51 -15.27 9.55
CA ALA A 135 19.45 -14.52 10.37
C ALA A 135 20.44 -15.44 11.10
N LYS A 136 19.92 -16.52 11.70
CA LYS A 136 20.75 -17.53 12.41
C LYS A 136 21.70 -18.26 11.46
N GLU A 137 21.20 -18.67 10.30
CA GLU A 137 21.94 -19.48 9.34
C GLU A 137 23.12 -18.73 8.72
N PHE A 138 22.94 -17.43 8.46
CA PHE A 138 23.96 -16.56 7.85
C PHE A 138 24.70 -15.67 8.84
N GLY A 139 24.63 -15.98 10.14
CA GLY A 139 25.41 -15.26 11.15
C GLY A 139 25.04 -13.77 11.30
N CYS A 140 23.78 -13.41 11.05
CA CYS A 140 23.32 -12.04 11.10
C CYS A 140 22.67 -11.69 12.43
N ASN A 141 22.92 -10.49 12.96
CA ASN A 141 22.02 -9.90 13.93
C ASN A 141 20.68 -9.57 13.23
N LEU A 142 19.57 -9.70 13.97
CA LEU A 142 18.24 -9.45 13.44
C LEU A 142 17.54 -8.38 14.30
N TYR A 143 16.99 -7.36 13.64
CA TYR A 143 16.08 -6.42 14.29
C TYR A 143 14.66 -6.71 13.82
N LEU A 144 13.80 -7.07 14.78
CA LEU A 144 12.37 -7.23 14.59
C LEU A 144 11.72 -5.89 14.92
N SER A 145 11.33 -5.14 13.89
CA SER A 145 10.77 -3.81 14.09
C SER A 145 9.31 -3.87 14.53
N ARG A 146 8.87 -2.86 15.27
CA ARG A 146 7.47 -2.50 15.44
C ARG A 146 7.26 -1.14 14.78
N LEU A 147 6.51 -1.14 13.68
CA LEU A 147 6.22 0.07 12.94
C LEU A 147 5.13 0.89 13.64
N ALA A 148 5.04 2.18 13.29
CA ALA A 148 4.14 3.12 13.95
C ALA A 148 2.70 2.59 14.00
N GLU A 149 2.04 2.77 15.15
CA GLU A 149 0.65 2.37 15.43
C GLU A 149 0.35 0.85 15.39
N HIS A 150 1.38 0.01 15.23
CA HIS A 150 1.23 -1.45 15.23
C HIS A 150 1.58 -2.09 16.56
N GLY A 151 1.03 -3.28 16.83
CA GLY A 151 1.33 -4.07 18.03
C GLY A 151 0.79 -3.49 19.34
N ILE A 152 0.04 -2.39 19.31
CA ILE A 152 -0.51 -1.71 20.49
C ILE A 152 -1.82 -2.42 20.91
N ASP A 153 -1.98 -2.68 22.19
CA ASP A 153 -3.23 -3.17 22.77
C ASP A 153 -4.19 -2.02 23.00
N THR A 154 -5.13 -1.86 22.09
CA THR A 154 -6.08 -0.73 22.05
C THR A 154 -7.38 -1.14 21.38
N THR A 155 -8.46 -0.43 21.70
CA THR A 155 -9.76 -0.59 21.04
C THR A 155 -9.83 0.09 19.67
N GLU A 156 -8.92 1.05 19.38
CA GLU A 156 -8.87 1.82 18.14
C GLU A 156 -7.50 1.67 17.46
N PRO A 157 -7.15 0.45 16.98
CA PRO A 157 -5.84 0.19 16.42
C PRO A 157 -5.61 1.02 15.14
N MET A 158 -4.41 1.57 14.99
CA MET A 158 -3.96 2.35 13.83
C MET A 158 -4.79 3.61 13.53
N LYS A 159 -5.65 4.07 14.43
CA LYS A 159 -6.47 5.27 14.23
C LYS A 159 -5.64 6.53 13.98
N ASN A 160 -4.48 6.62 14.62
CA ASN A 160 -3.56 7.76 14.48
C ASN A 160 -2.43 7.50 13.48
N LEU A 161 -2.54 6.45 12.67
CA LEU A 161 -1.56 6.17 11.64
C LEU A 161 -1.49 7.32 10.64
N THR A 162 -0.28 7.73 10.30
CA THR A 162 -0.01 8.68 9.22
C THR A 162 1.12 8.17 8.34
N PRO A 163 1.15 8.50 7.05
CA PRO A 163 2.24 8.12 6.15
C PRO A 163 3.60 8.59 6.66
N SER A 164 3.68 9.83 7.17
CA SER A 164 4.91 10.38 7.74
C SER A 164 5.37 9.63 8.99
N GLY A 165 4.46 9.30 9.91
CA GLY A 165 4.77 8.50 11.10
C GLY A 165 5.24 7.09 10.75
N TYR A 166 4.62 6.48 9.74
CA TYR A 166 5.01 5.17 9.24
C TYR A 166 6.43 5.20 8.67
N TRP A 167 6.73 6.20 7.84
CA TRP A 167 8.07 6.46 7.31
C TRP A 167 9.12 6.68 8.40
N GLU A 168 8.82 7.52 9.43
CA GLU A 168 9.75 7.77 10.54
C GLU A 168 10.09 6.47 11.29
N SER A 169 9.11 5.60 11.52
CA SER A 169 9.36 4.31 12.18
C SER A 169 10.22 3.37 11.33
N ALA A 170 10.04 3.36 10.02
CA ALA A 170 10.87 2.59 9.10
C ALA A 170 12.32 3.11 9.05
N LYS A 171 12.52 4.44 9.03
CA LYS A 171 13.86 5.04 9.13
C LYS A 171 14.57 4.68 10.44
N ARG A 172 13.82 4.70 11.57
CA ARG A 172 14.36 4.29 12.85
C ARG A 172 14.81 2.83 12.81
N ALA A 173 14.05 1.95 12.16
CA ALA A 173 14.43 0.55 12.02
C ALA A 173 15.75 0.40 11.22
N LEU A 174 15.92 1.14 10.14
CA LEU A 174 17.17 1.18 9.38
C LEU A 174 18.32 1.73 10.22
N ALA A 175 18.12 2.82 10.97
CA ALA A 175 19.14 3.39 11.86
C ALA A 175 19.62 2.40 12.92
N ILE A 176 18.70 1.61 13.49
CA ILE A 176 19.03 0.52 14.41
C ILE A 176 19.82 -0.58 13.69
N GLY A 177 19.37 -1.02 12.52
CA GLY A 177 20.07 -2.01 11.71
C GLY A 177 21.54 -1.65 11.44
N LYS A 178 21.82 -0.38 11.19
CA LYS A 178 23.18 0.14 11.00
C LYS A 178 24.06 0.03 12.25
N GLN A 179 23.48 -0.11 13.43
CA GLN A 179 24.24 -0.39 14.66
C GLN A 179 24.48 -1.90 14.85
N LEU A 180 23.69 -2.75 14.21
CA LEU A 180 23.73 -4.20 14.38
C LEU A 180 24.62 -4.92 13.34
N GLY A 181 24.82 -4.34 12.16
CA GLY A 181 25.65 -4.88 11.10
C GLY A 181 26.53 -3.84 10.42
N LYS A 182 27.61 -4.29 9.75
CA LYS A 182 28.40 -3.44 8.87
C LYS A 182 27.59 -3.11 7.59
N SER A 183 26.75 -4.06 7.15
CA SER A 183 25.84 -3.94 6.01
C SER A 183 24.43 -4.33 6.44
N VAL A 184 23.40 -3.65 5.91
CA VAL A 184 22.00 -3.89 6.30
C VAL A 184 21.23 -4.52 5.14
N ILE A 185 20.61 -5.66 5.39
CA ILE A 185 19.66 -6.32 4.50
C ILE A 185 18.27 -6.00 5.04
N LEU A 186 17.44 -5.38 4.21
CA LEU A 186 16.04 -5.14 4.55
C LEU A 186 15.20 -6.34 4.08
N MET A 187 14.47 -6.94 5.01
CA MET A 187 13.48 -7.99 4.73
C MET A 187 12.10 -7.44 5.05
N GLY A 188 11.21 -7.37 4.07
CA GLY A 188 9.90 -6.75 4.25
C GLY A 188 8.77 -7.58 3.67
N THR A 189 7.66 -7.67 4.43
CA THR A 189 6.41 -8.27 3.97
C THR A 189 5.38 -7.18 3.70
N SER A 190 4.64 -7.28 2.59
CA SER A 190 3.54 -6.37 2.27
C SER A 190 3.98 -4.89 2.33
N THR A 191 3.34 -4.06 3.15
CA THR A 191 3.73 -2.65 3.36
C THR A 191 5.12 -2.50 4.00
N GLY A 192 5.65 -3.53 4.68
CA GLY A 192 7.06 -3.59 5.05
C GLY A 192 7.98 -3.59 3.84
N GLY A 193 7.57 -4.23 2.73
CA GLY A 193 8.25 -4.17 1.45
C GLY A 193 8.18 -2.79 0.80
N THR A 194 7.05 -2.08 0.93
CA THR A 194 6.90 -0.66 0.54
C THR A 194 7.94 0.21 1.25
N ASN A 195 8.03 0.06 2.59
CA ASN A 195 9.03 0.76 3.40
C ASN A 195 10.47 0.42 2.96
N ALA A 196 10.76 -0.85 2.70
CA ALA A 196 12.08 -1.29 2.27
C ALA A 196 12.50 -0.64 0.94
N LEU A 197 11.59 -0.57 -0.04
CA LEU A 197 11.82 0.10 -1.33
C LEU A 197 12.08 1.60 -1.15
N GLN A 198 11.26 2.29 -0.35
CA GLN A 198 11.42 3.71 -0.09
C GLN A 198 12.73 4.00 0.66
N LEU A 199 13.11 3.17 1.64
CA LEU A 199 14.38 3.26 2.35
C LEU A 199 15.57 3.08 1.39
N ALA A 200 15.54 2.06 0.54
CA ALA A 200 16.60 1.78 -0.42
C ALA A 200 16.76 2.90 -1.45
N ALA A 201 15.65 3.50 -1.90
CA ALA A 201 15.67 4.64 -2.81
C ALA A 201 16.21 5.93 -2.16
N THR A 202 15.92 6.12 -0.85
CA THR A 202 16.30 7.33 -0.11
C THR A 202 17.71 7.24 0.46
N TYR A 203 18.13 6.05 0.89
CA TYR A 203 19.43 5.79 1.54
C TYR A 203 20.22 4.69 0.81
N PRO A 204 20.59 4.91 -0.46
CA PRO A 204 21.17 3.87 -1.30
C PRO A 204 22.49 3.30 -0.77
N ASN A 205 23.23 4.07 0.03
CA ASN A 205 24.52 3.64 0.61
C ASN A 205 24.36 2.93 1.96
N ASP A 206 23.18 2.97 2.58
CA ASP A 206 22.90 2.39 3.89
C ASP A 206 22.20 1.03 3.78
N VAL A 207 21.63 0.71 2.61
CA VAL A 207 20.93 -0.53 2.34
C VAL A 207 21.77 -1.39 1.38
N TYR A 208 22.16 -2.59 1.85
CA TYR A 208 22.97 -3.52 1.07
C TYR A 208 22.13 -4.33 0.08
N ALA A 209 21.00 -4.91 0.54
CA ALA A 209 20.13 -5.74 -0.28
C ALA A 209 18.68 -5.72 0.25
N LEU A 210 17.74 -6.16 -0.60
CA LEU A 210 16.33 -6.27 -0.26
C LEU A 210 15.79 -7.68 -0.47
N ILE A 211 15.00 -8.17 0.49
CA ILE A 211 14.20 -9.40 0.41
C ILE A 211 12.74 -8.99 0.61
N LEU A 212 11.98 -9.01 -0.47
CA LEU A 212 10.60 -8.54 -0.49
C LEU A 212 9.65 -9.73 -0.60
N MET A 213 8.75 -9.87 0.36
CA MET A 213 7.70 -10.90 0.40
C MET A 213 6.34 -10.26 0.17
N SER A 214 5.74 -10.48 -1.00
CA SER A 214 4.47 -9.88 -1.42
C SER A 214 4.41 -8.37 -1.14
N PRO A 215 5.38 -7.53 -1.59
CA PRO A 215 5.41 -6.11 -1.26
C PRO A 215 4.15 -5.41 -1.72
N ASN A 216 3.61 -4.52 -0.90
CA ASN A 216 2.43 -3.74 -1.25
C ASN A 216 2.82 -2.55 -2.15
N ILE A 217 2.72 -2.75 -3.44
CA ILE A 217 2.92 -1.70 -4.46
C ILE A 217 1.60 -1.02 -4.80
N ALA A 218 0.53 -1.81 -4.81
CA ALA A 218 -0.85 -1.37 -4.92
C ALA A 218 -1.76 -2.41 -4.29
N ILE A 219 -2.86 -1.98 -3.70
CA ILE A 219 -3.90 -2.86 -3.16
C ILE A 219 -4.54 -3.65 -4.32
N HIS A 220 -4.91 -4.91 -4.08
CA HIS A 220 -5.52 -5.78 -5.10
C HIS A 220 -6.84 -5.22 -5.64
N ASN A 221 -7.63 -4.56 -4.80
CA ASN A 221 -8.87 -3.92 -5.20
C ASN A 221 -8.57 -2.72 -6.11
N ASP A 222 -8.98 -2.79 -7.36
CA ASP A 222 -8.78 -1.77 -8.40
C ASP A 222 -9.42 -0.41 -8.11
N LYS A 223 -10.28 -0.32 -7.09
CA LYS A 223 -10.92 0.92 -6.62
C LYS A 223 -10.25 1.53 -5.39
N ALA A 224 -9.19 0.90 -4.87
CA ALA A 224 -8.52 1.38 -3.65
C ALA A 224 -7.99 2.82 -3.78
N TRP A 225 -7.59 3.23 -5.00
CA TRP A 225 -7.16 4.60 -5.30
C TRP A 225 -8.18 5.68 -4.96
N LEU A 226 -9.48 5.31 -4.79
CA LEU A 226 -10.51 6.26 -4.37
C LEU A 226 -10.42 6.63 -2.89
N LEU A 227 -9.77 5.78 -2.06
CA LEU A 227 -9.74 5.95 -0.60
C LEU A 227 -9.11 7.27 -0.16
N ASN A 228 -8.06 7.72 -0.83
CA ASN A 228 -7.35 8.96 -0.49
C ASN A 228 -7.81 10.19 -1.29
N LYS A 229 -8.83 10.05 -2.16
CA LYS A 229 -9.41 11.18 -2.91
C LYS A 229 -10.45 11.92 -2.06
N PRO A 230 -10.86 13.14 -2.48
CA PRO A 230 -11.92 13.87 -1.78
C PRO A 230 -13.16 12.98 -1.57
N TRP A 231 -13.68 12.98 -0.34
CA TRP A 231 -14.79 12.12 0.11
C TRP A 231 -14.51 10.61 0.15
N GLY A 232 -13.27 10.18 -0.10
CA GLY A 232 -12.91 8.76 -0.20
C GLY A 232 -13.28 7.96 1.04
N LEU A 233 -12.97 8.47 2.23
CA LEU A 233 -13.35 7.84 3.50
C LEU A 233 -14.86 7.67 3.64
N GLN A 234 -15.65 8.74 3.36
CA GLN A 234 -17.10 8.72 3.49
C GLN A 234 -17.74 7.75 2.48
N ILE A 235 -17.25 7.76 1.24
CA ILE A 235 -17.69 6.83 0.20
C ILE A 235 -17.35 5.39 0.60
N ALA A 236 -16.15 5.15 1.11
CA ALA A 236 -15.74 3.83 1.56
C ALA A 236 -16.62 3.33 2.73
N GLY A 237 -16.90 4.16 3.74
CA GLY A 237 -17.80 3.82 4.84
C GLY A 237 -19.21 3.48 4.37
N TRP A 238 -19.73 4.27 3.43
CA TRP A 238 -21.05 4.00 2.83
C TRP A 238 -21.09 2.69 2.03
N VAL A 239 -20.07 2.42 1.22
CA VAL A 239 -19.99 1.20 0.40
C VAL A 239 -19.75 -0.05 1.25
N ASN A 240 -18.88 0.07 2.27
CA ASN A 240 -18.55 -1.02 3.19
C ASN A 240 -19.68 -1.31 4.20
N GLY A 241 -20.58 -0.34 4.42
CA GLY A 241 -21.63 -0.42 5.44
C GLY A 241 -21.10 -0.43 6.88
N ASN A 242 -19.82 -0.12 7.08
CA ASN A 242 -19.13 -0.11 8.37
C ASN A 242 -17.92 0.82 8.28
N ASP A 243 -17.61 1.53 9.35
CA ASP A 243 -16.43 2.40 9.47
C ASP A 243 -15.13 1.62 9.79
N TYR A 244 -15.21 0.30 9.88
CA TYR A 244 -14.10 -0.59 10.18
C TYR A 244 -13.91 -1.66 9.10
N ILE A 245 -12.66 -2.01 8.86
CA ILE A 245 -12.28 -3.23 8.15
C ILE A 245 -12.17 -4.34 9.19
N ILE A 246 -12.86 -5.45 8.94
CA ILE A 246 -12.95 -6.60 9.85
C ILE A 246 -12.44 -7.85 9.13
N SER A 247 -11.46 -8.51 9.74
CA SER A 247 -10.91 -9.77 9.25
C SER A 247 -11.85 -10.94 9.60
N GLU A 248 -11.98 -11.87 8.68
CA GLU A 248 -12.69 -13.13 8.92
C GLU A 248 -11.91 -14.12 9.81
N ASP A 249 -10.59 -13.92 9.99
CA ASP A 249 -9.76 -14.79 10.80
C ASP A 249 -9.93 -14.48 12.29
N THR A 250 -10.68 -15.33 12.97
CA THR A 250 -11.02 -15.19 14.39
C THR A 250 -10.09 -15.93 15.34
N ARG A 251 -9.07 -16.65 14.82
CA ARG A 251 -8.15 -17.45 15.63
C ARG A 251 -7.40 -16.59 16.65
N PRO A 252 -7.24 -17.06 17.89
CA PRO A 252 -6.49 -16.31 18.93
C PRO A 252 -5.07 -15.92 18.49
N VAL A 253 -4.33 -16.85 17.87
CA VAL A 253 -2.97 -16.61 17.37
C VAL A 253 -2.95 -15.54 16.28
N TYR A 254 -3.95 -15.47 15.41
CA TYR A 254 -4.07 -14.38 14.44
C TYR A 254 -4.29 -13.04 15.14
N LYS A 255 -5.28 -12.98 16.04
CA LYS A 255 -5.60 -11.76 16.80
C LYS A 255 -4.45 -11.28 17.67
N GLN A 256 -3.55 -12.15 18.10
CA GLN A 256 -2.36 -11.76 18.83
C GLN A 256 -1.42 -10.92 17.96
N TYR A 257 -1.16 -11.32 16.73
CA TYR A 257 -0.13 -10.77 15.87
C TYR A 257 -0.64 -9.88 14.74
N TRP A 258 -1.94 -9.84 14.51
CA TRP A 258 -2.62 -8.94 13.58
C TRP A 258 -3.77 -8.21 14.27
N TYR A 259 -4.09 -7.04 13.78
CA TYR A 259 -5.34 -6.41 14.12
C TYR A 259 -6.44 -7.04 13.28
N ALA A 260 -7.38 -7.72 13.94
CA ALA A 260 -8.54 -8.32 13.29
C ALA A 260 -9.60 -7.28 12.91
N GLN A 261 -9.52 -6.08 13.48
CA GLN A 261 -10.37 -4.94 13.18
C GLN A 261 -9.56 -3.66 13.29
N TYR A 262 -9.77 -2.74 12.34
CA TYR A 262 -9.18 -1.41 12.35
C TYR A 262 -10.03 -0.42 11.55
N PRO A 263 -9.99 0.90 11.86
CA PRO A 263 -10.83 1.91 11.20
C PRO A 263 -10.43 2.13 9.74
N LEU A 264 -11.42 2.54 8.93
CA LEU A 264 -11.21 2.86 7.50
C LEU A 264 -10.20 3.98 7.30
N GLU A 265 -10.07 4.91 8.26
CA GLU A 265 -9.05 5.96 8.26
C GLU A 265 -7.64 5.39 8.08
N ALA A 266 -7.34 4.26 8.71
CA ALA A 266 -6.05 3.62 8.56
C ALA A 266 -5.81 3.11 7.12
N ALA A 267 -6.84 2.60 6.46
CA ALA A 267 -6.76 2.19 5.06
C ALA A 267 -6.58 3.40 4.11
N VAL A 268 -7.22 4.52 4.43
CA VAL A 268 -7.04 5.80 3.71
C VAL A 268 -5.58 6.27 3.80
N GLN A 269 -4.98 6.20 5.01
CA GLN A 269 -3.58 6.58 5.22
C GLN A 269 -2.62 5.60 4.53
N LEU A 270 -2.96 4.31 4.47
CA LEU A 270 -2.19 3.32 3.72
C LEU A 270 -2.19 3.65 2.23
N GLU A 271 -3.35 3.94 1.63
CA GLU A 271 -3.44 4.27 0.21
C GLU A 271 -2.69 5.57 -0.10
N GLU A 272 -2.79 6.59 0.76
CA GLU A 272 -2.00 7.82 0.63
C GLU A 272 -0.50 7.52 0.64
N TYR A 273 -0.05 6.61 1.51
CA TYR A 273 1.34 6.19 1.57
C TYR A 273 1.78 5.48 0.29
N LEU A 274 0.95 4.59 -0.26
CA LEU A 274 1.26 3.87 -1.50
C LEU A 274 1.33 4.82 -2.69
N GLU A 275 0.32 5.66 -2.91
CA GLU A 275 0.28 6.56 -4.05
C GLU A 275 1.38 7.62 -4.05
N THR A 276 1.86 8.01 -2.86
CA THR A 276 2.91 9.03 -2.74
C THR A 276 4.32 8.46 -2.71
N THR A 277 4.48 7.12 -2.60
CA THR A 277 5.81 6.49 -2.49
C THR A 277 6.08 5.42 -3.54
N MET A 278 5.07 4.67 -4.00
CA MET A 278 5.24 3.58 -4.96
C MET A 278 5.10 4.06 -6.39
N MET A 279 6.03 4.88 -6.81
CA MET A 279 6.10 5.54 -8.10
C MET A 279 7.35 5.11 -8.90
N PRO A 280 7.35 5.21 -10.23
CA PRO A 280 8.50 4.87 -11.07
C PRO A 280 9.79 5.54 -10.60
N GLU A 281 9.73 6.81 -10.18
CA GLU A 281 10.88 7.58 -9.69
C GLU A 281 11.50 7.00 -8.42
N THR A 282 10.73 6.30 -7.60
CA THR A 282 11.22 5.55 -6.44
C THR A 282 11.90 4.26 -6.89
N PHE A 283 11.27 3.53 -7.80
CA PHE A 283 11.77 2.23 -8.27
C PHE A 283 13.09 2.37 -9.04
N GLU A 284 13.22 3.38 -9.89
CA GLU A 284 14.44 3.68 -10.64
C GLU A 284 15.66 3.98 -9.75
N LYS A 285 15.43 4.51 -8.54
CA LYS A 285 16.48 4.80 -7.55
C LYS A 285 16.94 3.56 -6.78
N VAL A 286 16.16 2.49 -6.73
CA VAL A 286 16.55 1.24 -6.07
C VAL A 286 17.52 0.49 -6.97
N LYS A 287 18.78 0.38 -6.55
CA LYS A 287 19.87 -0.25 -7.31
C LYS A 287 20.51 -1.45 -6.61
N GLN A 288 20.11 -1.71 -5.37
CA GLN A 288 20.62 -2.79 -4.55
C GLN A 288 20.20 -4.16 -5.09
N PRO A 289 20.95 -5.24 -4.82
CA PRO A 289 20.48 -6.60 -5.06
C PRO A 289 19.11 -6.84 -4.41
N LEU A 290 18.20 -7.48 -5.16
CA LEU A 290 16.81 -7.62 -4.72
C LEU A 290 16.22 -8.98 -5.04
N LEU A 291 15.56 -9.59 -4.05
CA LEU A 291 14.70 -10.75 -4.21
C LEU A 291 13.24 -10.34 -4.03
N LEU A 292 12.41 -10.62 -5.04
CA LEU A 292 10.95 -10.48 -4.98
C LEU A 292 10.30 -11.86 -4.90
N LEU A 293 9.60 -12.15 -3.81
CA LEU A 293 8.75 -13.33 -3.65
C LEU A 293 7.29 -12.91 -3.63
N TYR A 294 6.42 -13.69 -4.29
CA TYR A 294 4.99 -13.40 -4.34
C TYR A 294 4.16 -14.67 -4.48
N TYR A 295 2.93 -14.66 -3.95
CA TYR A 295 2.00 -15.76 -4.13
C TYR A 295 1.33 -15.65 -5.51
N TYR A 296 1.60 -16.63 -6.35
CA TYR A 296 0.96 -16.79 -7.63
C TYR A 296 1.06 -18.26 -8.07
N LYS A 297 -0.07 -18.86 -8.34
CA LYS A 297 -0.19 -20.19 -8.93
C LYS A 297 -0.78 -20.12 -10.33
N ASP A 298 -1.85 -19.37 -10.47
CA ASP A 298 -2.57 -19.06 -11.72
C ASP A 298 -3.40 -17.78 -11.53
N GLU A 299 -4.14 -17.35 -12.56
CA GLU A 299 -4.93 -16.11 -12.54
C GLU A 299 -6.03 -16.09 -11.47
N VAL A 300 -6.52 -17.24 -11.04
CA VAL A 300 -7.55 -17.36 -10.00
C VAL A 300 -6.92 -17.51 -8.62
N HIS A 301 -5.80 -18.21 -8.52
CA HIS A 301 -5.12 -18.52 -7.28
C HIS A 301 -3.83 -17.69 -7.16
N GLN A 302 -3.99 -16.45 -6.80
CA GLN A 302 -2.90 -15.50 -6.61
C GLN A 302 -3.15 -14.63 -5.37
N ASP A 303 -2.26 -13.71 -5.10
CA ASP A 303 -2.41 -12.77 -4.00
C ASP A 303 -3.69 -11.92 -4.17
N SER A 304 -4.58 -12.00 -3.18
CA SER A 304 -5.86 -11.28 -3.15
C SER A 304 -5.83 -10.02 -2.29
N VAL A 305 -4.68 -9.70 -1.68
CA VAL A 305 -4.49 -8.53 -0.82
C VAL A 305 -3.79 -7.42 -1.57
N VAL A 306 -2.72 -7.76 -2.31
CA VAL A 306 -1.94 -6.81 -3.10
C VAL A 306 -1.87 -7.24 -4.58
N SER A 307 -1.68 -6.29 -5.45
CA SER A 307 -1.68 -6.48 -6.91
C SER A 307 -0.39 -7.17 -7.39
N VAL A 308 -0.49 -8.43 -7.83
CA VAL A 308 0.64 -9.14 -8.47
C VAL A 308 1.12 -8.41 -9.74
N PRO A 309 0.25 -7.93 -10.64
CA PRO A 309 0.70 -7.13 -11.79
C PRO A 309 1.49 -5.88 -11.41
N ALA A 310 1.10 -5.18 -10.33
CA ALA A 310 1.82 -4.01 -9.84
C ALA A 310 3.22 -4.37 -9.31
N MET A 311 3.34 -5.49 -8.57
CA MET A 311 4.64 -6.00 -8.12
C MET A 311 5.58 -6.34 -9.28
N LEU A 312 5.06 -6.99 -10.31
CA LEU A 312 5.86 -7.37 -11.48
C LEU A 312 6.28 -6.15 -12.31
N LYS A 313 5.38 -5.17 -12.47
CA LYS A 313 5.69 -3.90 -13.12
C LYS A 313 6.78 -3.15 -12.34
N MET A 314 6.63 -2.98 -11.04
CA MET A 314 7.66 -2.40 -10.16
C MET A 314 9.00 -3.09 -10.35
N PHE A 315 9.04 -4.44 -10.33
CA PHE A 315 10.27 -5.21 -10.51
C PHE A 315 10.97 -4.89 -11.83
N ASP A 316 10.21 -4.71 -12.91
CA ASP A 316 10.78 -4.37 -14.21
C ASP A 316 11.31 -2.92 -14.25
N GLU A 317 10.69 -1.99 -13.50
CA GLU A 317 11.08 -0.57 -13.37
C GLU A 317 12.24 -0.32 -12.38
N LEU A 318 12.68 -1.33 -11.61
CA LEU A 318 13.81 -1.17 -10.69
C LEU A 318 15.10 -0.79 -11.42
N GLY A 319 15.81 0.19 -10.88
CA GLY A 319 17.17 0.57 -11.31
C GLY A 319 18.23 -0.51 -11.04
N THR A 320 17.90 -1.56 -10.32
CA THR A 320 18.77 -2.73 -10.05
C THR A 320 19.14 -3.43 -11.36
N PRO A 321 20.44 -3.71 -11.62
CA PRO A 321 20.87 -4.49 -12.77
C PRO A 321 20.19 -5.85 -12.83
N LYS A 322 19.89 -6.35 -14.05
CA LYS A 322 19.16 -7.62 -14.26
C LYS A 322 19.80 -8.81 -13.53
N ASP A 323 21.13 -8.87 -13.50
CA ASP A 323 21.86 -9.97 -12.86
C ASP A 323 21.77 -9.90 -11.32
N ASN A 324 21.41 -8.78 -10.75
CA ASN A 324 21.32 -8.55 -9.32
C ASN A 324 19.88 -8.60 -8.79
N LYS A 325 18.86 -8.80 -9.63
CA LYS A 325 17.48 -8.93 -9.18
C LYS A 325 16.88 -10.28 -9.58
N VAL A 326 16.15 -10.89 -8.65
CA VAL A 326 15.47 -12.17 -8.80
C VAL A 326 14.01 -12.02 -8.45
N LYS A 327 13.11 -12.58 -9.24
CA LYS A 327 11.69 -12.72 -8.87
C LYS A 327 11.27 -14.18 -8.92
N GLN A 328 10.52 -14.63 -7.92
CA GLN A 328 10.06 -16.01 -7.82
C GLN A 328 8.65 -16.09 -7.25
N ALA A 329 7.76 -16.75 -7.96
CA ALA A 329 6.45 -17.12 -7.45
C ALA A 329 6.56 -18.27 -6.44
N ILE A 330 5.71 -18.23 -5.40
CA ILE A 330 5.58 -19.30 -4.39
C ILE A 330 4.16 -19.90 -4.50
N PRO A 331 3.90 -20.78 -5.46
CA PRO A 331 2.55 -21.25 -5.78
C PRO A 331 1.89 -22.03 -4.64
N ASN A 332 2.68 -22.62 -3.76
CA ASN A 332 2.19 -23.41 -2.62
C ASN A 332 1.94 -22.56 -1.35
N ALA A 333 2.23 -21.25 -1.37
CA ALA A 333 1.99 -20.40 -0.19
C ALA A 333 0.50 -20.34 0.17
N GLY A 334 -0.37 -20.25 -0.86
CA GLY A 334 -1.82 -20.22 -0.69
C GLY A 334 -2.33 -18.98 0.07
N ASN A 335 -1.47 -18.00 0.30
CA ASN A 335 -1.77 -16.79 1.07
C ASN A 335 -0.81 -15.65 0.70
N HIS A 336 -1.28 -14.42 0.92
CA HIS A 336 -0.48 -13.21 0.83
C HIS A 336 0.76 -13.21 1.72
N VAL A 337 0.61 -13.64 2.97
CA VAL A 337 1.69 -13.70 3.97
C VAL A 337 2.54 -14.94 3.70
N LEU A 338 3.74 -14.74 3.15
CA LEU A 338 4.60 -15.84 2.72
C LEU A 338 5.46 -16.42 3.84
N GLY A 339 5.95 -15.56 4.75
CA GLY A 339 6.98 -15.89 5.74
C GLY A 339 6.49 -16.48 7.04
N SER A 340 5.16 -16.49 7.30
CA SER A 340 4.60 -16.88 8.60
C SER A 340 3.99 -18.28 8.59
N TYR A 341 4.37 -19.07 9.60
CA TYR A 341 3.76 -20.38 9.86
C TYR A 341 2.25 -20.30 10.18
N ILE A 342 1.76 -19.12 10.59
CA ILE A 342 0.35 -18.90 10.91
C ILE A 342 -0.50 -18.87 9.65
N ARG A 343 0.05 -18.45 8.52
CA ARG A 343 -0.68 -18.16 7.28
C ARG A 343 -0.20 -18.94 6.07
N SER A 344 1.11 -19.10 5.90
CA SER A 344 1.72 -19.70 4.70
C SER A 344 1.74 -21.23 4.75
N LYS A 345 1.46 -21.85 3.63
CA LYS A 345 1.67 -23.30 3.41
C LYS A 345 2.97 -23.55 2.61
N GLY A 346 3.67 -22.50 2.16
CA GLY A 346 4.83 -22.56 1.28
C GLY A 346 6.17 -22.23 1.94
N LEU A 347 6.28 -22.30 3.28
CA LEU A 347 7.47 -21.87 4.02
C LEU A 347 8.79 -22.45 3.51
N LEU A 348 8.81 -23.74 3.15
CA LEU A 348 10.01 -24.38 2.62
C LEU A 348 10.49 -23.71 1.31
N GLY A 349 9.57 -23.41 0.40
CA GLY A 349 9.90 -22.72 -0.85
C GLY A 349 10.40 -21.30 -0.63
N VAL A 350 9.83 -20.60 0.37
CA VAL A 350 10.30 -19.25 0.76
C VAL A 350 11.69 -19.31 1.35
N GLN A 351 11.93 -20.24 2.30
CA GLN A 351 13.23 -20.45 2.93
C GLN A 351 14.31 -20.71 1.87
N GLN A 352 14.09 -21.69 0.99
CA GLN A 352 15.02 -22.05 -0.07
C GLN A 352 15.30 -20.90 -1.06
N ALA A 353 14.28 -20.13 -1.42
CA ALA A 353 14.45 -18.98 -2.30
C ALA A 353 15.31 -17.88 -1.66
N VAL A 354 15.10 -17.59 -0.38
CA VAL A 354 15.91 -16.62 0.36
C VAL A 354 17.35 -17.13 0.52
N GLU A 355 17.55 -18.38 0.94
CA GLU A 355 18.90 -18.99 1.04
C GLU A 355 19.65 -18.90 -0.29
N SER A 356 19.00 -19.32 -1.38
CA SER A 356 19.61 -19.27 -2.72
C SER A 356 20.01 -17.85 -3.13
N PHE A 357 19.20 -16.85 -2.77
CA PHE A 357 19.53 -15.45 -3.02
C PHE A 357 20.73 -14.98 -2.18
N MET A 358 20.73 -15.28 -0.88
CA MET A 358 21.82 -14.95 0.04
C MET A 358 23.16 -15.56 -0.44
N GLU A 359 23.15 -16.85 -0.84
CA GLU A 359 24.35 -17.56 -1.29
C GLU A 359 24.81 -17.12 -2.68
N LYS A 360 23.88 -17.10 -3.67
CA LYS A 360 24.24 -16.96 -5.08
C LYS A 360 24.32 -15.51 -5.56
N LYS A 361 23.60 -14.61 -4.94
CA LYS A 361 23.55 -13.19 -5.35
C LYS A 361 24.31 -12.29 -4.38
N LEU A 362 24.21 -12.57 -3.09
CA LEU A 362 24.95 -11.79 -2.09
C LEU A 362 26.29 -12.41 -1.72
N HIS A 363 26.56 -13.66 -2.15
CA HIS A 363 27.78 -14.42 -1.89
C HIS A 363 28.07 -14.60 -0.40
N LEU A 364 27.01 -14.73 0.41
CA LEU A 364 27.14 -15.02 1.83
C LEU A 364 27.30 -16.53 2.03
N THR A 365 28.10 -16.89 3.03
CA THR A 365 28.27 -18.27 3.47
C THR A 365 27.51 -18.51 4.79
N LYS A 366 27.00 -19.74 4.95
CA LYS A 366 26.33 -20.18 6.19
C LYS A 366 27.33 -20.42 7.31
#